data_f9dd2fdf66ed28f1e963f4e7fe13a0cc
#
_entry.id   f9dd2fdf66ed28f1e963f4e7fe13a0cc
#
_cell.length_a   1.000
_cell.length_b   1.000
_cell.length_c   1.000
_cell.angle_alpha   90.00
_cell.angle_beta   90.00
_cell.angle_gamma   90.00
#
_symmetry.space_group_name_H-M   'P 1'
#
loop_
_entity.id
_entity.type
_entity.pdbx_description
1 polymer ?
#
loop_
_entity_poly.entity_id
_entity_poly.type
_entity_poly.pdbx_seq_one_letter_code
_entity_poly.pdbx_strand_id
1 'polypeptide(L)'
;MCIRDRDINPLTEKNDALVNLFKSHGYDHHGFTTEYDSSSQVRWMGVLDLEGKTPASLRKEFDSQRKRNINKAINYGVKVRFLSKDEFDLFLDLYRETEARTGFASKTDDYFYNFIEHYGDKVLVPLAYIDLSEYIQHLQESLNDKENRRDDMMAKENKTDKQLKKIAELDKQIDHDKKELLQASELRQTDGEILNLASGVYFANAYEVNYFSGGSSEKYNQYMGPYAMHWHMINYCFDNGYDRYNFYGLSGDFTENSEDYGVYRFKRGFNVKIEELIGDFYKPINKVKYWLFNTLDRIRNKLKK
;
A
#
# COMPACT_ATOMS: atom_id res chain seq x y z
N MET A 1 23.34 -4.40 -6.58
CA MET A 1 22.23 -3.99 -5.69
C MET A 1 22.84 -3.76 -4.32
N CYS A 2 22.47 -2.70 -3.63
CA CYS A 2 22.80 -2.47 -2.23
C CYS A 2 21.52 -2.65 -1.42
N ILE A 3 21.56 -3.43 -0.36
CA ILE A 3 20.40 -3.65 0.52
C ILE A 3 20.62 -2.82 1.79
N ARG A 4 19.56 -2.16 2.23
CA ARG A 4 19.53 -1.36 3.45
C ARG A 4 18.40 -1.85 4.34
N ASP A 5 18.52 -1.60 5.65
CA ASP A 5 17.39 -1.78 6.55
C ASP A 5 16.32 -0.69 6.33
N ARG A 6 15.23 -0.78 7.07
CA ARG A 6 14.12 0.21 7.00
C ARG A 6 14.53 1.64 7.40
N ASP A 7 15.64 1.78 8.10
CA ASP A 7 16.17 3.07 8.59
C ASP A 7 17.36 3.55 7.72
N ILE A 8 17.51 2.97 6.52
CA ILE A 8 18.48 3.30 5.45
C ILE A 8 19.92 2.89 5.80
N ASN A 9 20.16 2.19 6.88
CA ASN A 9 21.49 1.68 7.19
C ASN A 9 21.90 0.58 6.19
N PRO A 10 23.09 0.64 5.58
CA PRO A 10 23.50 -0.36 4.60
C PRO A 10 23.71 -1.73 5.26
N LEU A 11 23.08 -2.76 4.67
CA LEU A 11 23.28 -4.17 5.03
C LEU A 11 24.27 -4.87 4.09
N THR A 12 24.39 -4.36 2.85
CA THR A 12 25.33 -4.85 1.86
C THR A 12 26.05 -3.69 1.19
N GLU A 13 27.24 -3.95 0.63
CA GLU A 13 28.01 -2.96 -0.13
C GLU A 13 27.45 -2.79 -1.56
N LYS A 14 27.79 -1.65 -2.16
CA LYS A 14 27.51 -1.39 -3.58
C LYS A 14 28.37 -2.29 -4.45
N ASN A 15 27.77 -2.80 -5.54
CA ASN A 15 28.50 -3.66 -6.48
C ASN A 15 29.15 -2.82 -7.60
N ASP A 16 30.21 -2.09 -7.26
CA ASP A 16 30.95 -1.28 -8.22
C ASP A 16 31.67 -2.12 -9.27
N ALA A 17 32.04 -3.37 -8.94
CA ALA A 17 32.64 -4.29 -9.89
C ALA A 17 31.71 -4.61 -11.06
N LEU A 18 30.40 -4.77 -10.80
CA LEU A 18 29.39 -5.01 -11.85
C LEU A 18 29.23 -3.76 -12.74
N VAL A 19 29.20 -2.57 -12.14
CA VAL A 19 29.14 -1.31 -12.90
C VAL A 19 30.35 -1.18 -13.82
N ASN A 20 31.55 -1.47 -13.32
CA ASN A 20 32.79 -1.43 -14.09
C ASN A 20 32.82 -2.49 -15.19
N LEU A 21 32.29 -3.69 -14.96
CA LEU A 21 32.13 -4.74 -15.97
C LEU A 21 31.29 -4.26 -17.14
N PHE A 22 30.13 -3.68 -16.90
CA PHE A 22 29.26 -3.14 -17.97
C PHE A 22 29.99 -2.02 -18.74
N LYS A 23 30.68 -1.11 -18.06
CA LYS A 23 31.47 -0.05 -18.70
C LYS A 23 32.57 -0.59 -19.57
N SER A 24 33.29 -1.65 -19.17
CA SER A 24 34.35 -2.29 -19.94
C SER A 24 33.81 -2.94 -21.24
N HIS A 25 32.50 -3.27 -21.27
CA HIS A 25 31.82 -3.79 -22.46
C HIS A 25 31.15 -2.71 -23.30
N GLY A 26 31.46 -1.43 -23.03
CA GLY A 26 30.99 -0.28 -23.83
C GLY A 26 29.57 0.16 -23.52
N TYR A 27 29.09 -0.13 -22.30
CA TYR A 27 27.86 0.46 -21.78
C TYR A 27 28.17 1.75 -21.03
N ASP A 28 27.32 2.73 -21.18
CA ASP A 28 27.32 3.94 -20.38
C ASP A 28 26.32 3.79 -19.23
N HIS A 29 26.72 4.15 -18.03
CA HIS A 29 25.88 4.11 -16.82
C HIS A 29 25.11 5.43 -16.67
N HIS A 30 23.82 5.37 -16.49
CA HIS A 30 22.96 6.55 -16.33
C HIS A 30 23.21 7.33 -15.02
N GLY A 31 23.95 6.75 -14.10
CA GLY A 31 24.24 7.29 -12.79
C GLY A 31 23.36 6.68 -11.68
N PHE A 32 23.62 7.15 -10.48
CA PHE A 32 22.85 6.76 -9.30
C PHE A 32 21.79 7.82 -9.03
N THR A 33 20.69 7.72 -9.79
CA THR A 33 19.58 8.68 -9.70
C THR A 33 18.81 8.55 -8.40
N THR A 34 18.26 9.65 -7.94
CA THR A 34 17.19 9.75 -6.94
C THR A 34 15.97 10.32 -7.64
N GLU A 35 14.81 10.21 -7.00
CA GLU A 35 13.52 10.62 -7.54
C GLU A 35 12.98 9.74 -8.68
N TYR A 36 11.74 9.97 -9.06
CA TYR A 36 11.10 9.27 -10.16
C TYR A 36 11.40 9.99 -11.47
N ASP A 37 11.92 9.23 -12.43
CA ASP A 37 12.18 9.73 -13.78
C ASP A 37 11.26 8.98 -14.76
N SER A 38 10.63 9.72 -15.66
CA SER A 38 9.76 9.15 -16.69
C SER A 38 10.51 8.30 -17.72
N SER A 39 11.83 8.44 -17.81
CA SER A 39 12.71 7.77 -18.79
C SER A 39 13.46 6.56 -18.23
N SER A 40 13.43 6.35 -16.90
CA SER A 40 14.15 5.26 -16.24
C SER A 40 13.24 4.44 -15.31
N GLN A 41 13.68 3.23 -15.01
CA GLN A 41 12.99 2.39 -14.01
C GLN A 41 13.25 2.90 -12.60
N VAL A 42 12.33 2.58 -11.69
CA VAL A 42 12.47 2.92 -10.27
C VAL A 42 13.69 2.23 -9.70
N ARG A 43 14.60 3.01 -9.15
CA ARG A 43 15.89 2.52 -8.66
C ARG A 43 15.85 2.06 -7.19
N TRP A 44 14.90 2.52 -6.42
CA TRP A 44 14.74 2.21 -5.00
C TRP A 44 13.44 1.47 -4.78
N MET A 45 13.49 0.33 -4.06
CA MET A 45 12.33 -0.52 -3.80
C MET A 45 12.24 -0.86 -2.32
N GLY A 46 11.02 -0.89 -1.80
CA GLY A 46 10.74 -1.38 -0.45
C GLY A 46 10.26 -2.81 -0.49
N VAL A 47 11.01 -3.75 0.06
CA VAL A 47 10.73 -5.19 -0.07
C VAL A 47 10.60 -5.86 1.29
N LEU A 48 9.58 -6.69 1.47
CA LEU A 48 9.46 -7.63 2.58
C LEU A 48 10.04 -8.98 2.16
N ASP A 49 10.94 -9.49 2.96
CA ASP A 49 11.46 -10.83 2.88
C ASP A 49 10.57 -11.74 3.75
N LEU A 50 9.94 -12.72 3.13
CA LEU A 50 8.98 -13.64 3.75
C LEU A 50 9.58 -15.01 4.01
N GLU A 51 10.74 -15.31 3.42
CA GLU A 51 11.41 -16.62 3.54
C GLU A 51 11.61 -17.01 5.01
N GLY A 52 11.20 -18.22 5.35
CA GLY A 52 11.32 -18.77 6.70
C GLY A 52 10.43 -18.11 7.76
N LYS A 53 9.53 -17.23 7.36
CA LYS A 53 8.59 -16.54 8.26
C LYS A 53 7.18 -17.12 8.18
N THR A 54 6.38 -16.73 9.16
CA THR A 54 4.91 -16.93 9.16
C THR A 54 4.24 -15.55 9.21
N PRO A 55 2.96 -15.42 8.82
CA PRO A 55 2.24 -14.16 8.97
C PRO A 55 2.33 -13.57 10.38
N ALA A 56 2.23 -14.43 11.40
CA ALA A 56 2.30 -14.02 12.80
C ALA A 56 3.69 -13.51 13.21
N SER A 57 4.77 -14.15 12.74
CA SER A 57 6.14 -13.70 13.02
C SER A 57 6.47 -12.41 12.30
N LEU A 58 6.10 -12.29 11.01
CA LEU A 58 6.30 -11.08 10.24
C LEU A 58 5.57 -9.89 10.85
N ARG A 59 4.30 -10.09 11.27
CA ARG A 59 3.50 -9.02 11.87
C ARG A 59 4.12 -8.46 13.16
N LYS A 60 4.88 -9.25 13.93
CA LYS A 60 5.59 -8.76 15.12
C LYS A 60 6.64 -7.72 14.76
N GLU A 61 7.24 -7.81 13.57
CA GLU A 61 8.28 -6.90 13.08
C GLU A 61 7.71 -5.53 12.64
N PHE A 62 6.41 -5.43 12.34
CA PHE A 62 5.77 -4.17 11.99
C PHE A 62 5.80 -3.19 13.16
N ASP A 63 5.80 -1.89 12.85
CA ASP A 63 5.68 -0.88 13.89
C ASP A 63 4.30 -0.94 14.58
N SER A 64 4.17 -0.24 15.71
CA SER A 64 2.95 -0.23 16.50
C SER A 64 1.76 0.40 15.75
N GLN A 65 2.02 1.38 14.88
CA GLN A 65 0.98 2.04 14.09
C GLN A 65 0.42 1.10 13.01
N ARG A 66 1.28 0.34 12.30
CA ARG A 66 0.83 -0.64 11.28
C ARG A 66 0.02 -1.74 11.92
N LYS A 67 0.51 -2.30 13.03
CA LYS A 67 -0.25 -3.31 13.80
C LYS A 67 -1.62 -2.80 14.21
N ARG A 68 -1.69 -1.57 14.73
CA ARG A 68 -2.95 -0.94 15.15
C ARG A 68 -3.89 -0.70 13.97
N ASN A 69 -3.40 -0.20 12.84
CA ASN A 69 -4.23 0.11 11.68
C ASN A 69 -4.76 -1.15 11.01
N ILE A 70 -3.96 -2.22 10.91
CA ILE A 70 -4.43 -3.54 10.46
C ILE A 70 -5.51 -4.08 11.40
N ASN A 71 -5.30 -4.02 12.73
CA ASN A 71 -6.33 -4.43 13.69
C ASN A 71 -7.61 -3.60 13.54
N LYS A 72 -7.47 -2.31 13.31
CA LYS A 72 -8.61 -1.40 13.12
C LYS A 72 -9.43 -1.81 11.91
N ALA A 73 -8.79 -2.09 10.76
CA ALA A 73 -9.46 -2.58 9.57
C ALA A 73 -10.20 -3.91 9.82
N ILE A 74 -9.55 -4.85 10.53
CA ILE A 74 -10.18 -6.13 10.92
C ILE A 74 -11.40 -5.90 11.81
N ASN A 75 -11.30 -5.02 12.79
CA ASN A 75 -12.40 -4.72 13.72
C ASN A 75 -13.58 -4.03 13.04
N TYR A 76 -13.34 -3.25 11.99
CA TYR A 76 -14.39 -2.69 11.13
C TYR A 76 -15.03 -3.72 10.19
N GLY A 77 -14.49 -4.94 10.11
CA GLY A 77 -14.97 -5.96 9.18
C GLY A 77 -14.60 -5.67 7.72
N VAL A 78 -13.50 -4.92 7.48
CA VAL A 78 -13.01 -4.67 6.12
C VAL A 78 -12.60 -5.97 5.46
N LYS A 79 -13.17 -6.22 4.29
CA LYS A 79 -12.93 -7.40 3.46
C LYS A 79 -12.06 -7.05 2.27
N VAL A 80 -11.38 -8.04 1.71
CA VAL A 80 -10.62 -7.90 0.46
C VAL A 80 -11.00 -9.02 -0.48
N ARG A 81 -11.27 -8.68 -1.73
CA ARG A 81 -11.51 -9.62 -2.82
C ARG A 81 -10.74 -9.22 -4.06
N PHE A 82 -10.52 -10.13 -4.98
CA PHE A 82 -9.97 -9.78 -6.29
C PHE A 82 -11.07 -9.32 -7.23
N LEU A 83 -10.79 -8.28 -7.99
CA LEU A 83 -11.66 -7.80 -9.05
C LEU A 83 -11.54 -8.70 -10.28
N SER A 84 -12.66 -8.96 -10.93
CA SER A 84 -12.69 -9.49 -12.29
C SER A 84 -12.34 -8.38 -13.31
N LYS A 85 -12.11 -8.78 -14.56
CA LYS A 85 -11.82 -7.82 -15.63
C LYS A 85 -12.98 -6.83 -15.84
N ASP A 86 -14.21 -7.28 -15.67
CA ASP A 86 -15.41 -6.45 -15.88
C ASP A 86 -15.66 -5.46 -14.73
N GLU A 87 -14.99 -5.65 -13.58
CA GLU A 87 -15.07 -4.77 -12.41
C GLU A 87 -13.88 -3.81 -12.28
N PHE A 88 -13.02 -3.78 -13.29
CA PHE A 88 -11.74 -3.05 -13.21
C PHE A 88 -11.92 -1.53 -13.04
N ASP A 89 -13.04 -0.99 -13.46
CA ASP A 89 -13.38 0.42 -13.26
C ASP A 89 -13.39 0.82 -11.77
N LEU A 90 -13.71 -0.11 -10.86
CA LEU A 90 -13.64 0.15 -9.41
C LEU A 90 -12.20 0.48 -8.92
N PHE A 91 -11.19 -0.11 -9.56
CA PHE A 91 -9.81 0.29 -9.30
C PHE A 91 -9.51 1.66 -9.89
N LEU A 92 -9.93 1.91 -11.14
CA LEU A 92 -9.68 3.18 -11.82
C LEU A 92 -10.29 4.36 -11.07
N ASP A 93 -11.49 4.22 -10.53
CA ASP A 93 -12.15 5.25 -9.73
C ASP A 93 -11.31 5.66 -8.52
N LEU A 94 -10.84 4.68 -7.72
CA LEU A 94 -9.98 4.92 -6.56
C LEU A 94 -8.61 5.48 -6.95
N TYR A 95 -8.08 5.03 -8.09
CA TYR A 95 -6.81 5.53 -8.62
C TYR A 95 -6.94 7.01 -9.04
N ARG A 96 -8.03 7.40 -9.72
CA ARG A 96 -8.31 8.77 -10.11
C ARG A 96 -8.56 9.68 -8.90
N GLU A 97 -9.27 9.20 -7.89
CA GLU A 97 -9.43 9.94 -6.63
C GLU A 97 -8.07 10.24 -5.98
N THR A 98 -7.17 9.25 -5.97
CA THR A 98 -5.81 9.41 -5.44
C THR A 98 -4.98 10.37 -6.27
N GLU A 99 -5.03 10.28 -7.61
CA GLU A 99 -4.37 11.18 -8.55
C GLU A 99 -4.80 12.64 -8.31
N ALA A 100 -6.10 12.89 -8.27
CA ALA A 100 -6.64 14.23 -8.04
C ALA A 100 -6.19 14.85 -6.71
N ARG A 101 -6.01 14.02 -5.68
CA ARG A 101 -5.56 14.44 -4.36
C ARG A 101 -4.06 14.69 -4.26
N THR A 102 -3.24 13.86 -4.91
CA THR A 102 -1.77 13.87 -4.73
C THR A 102 -1.02 14.55 -5.86
N GLY A 103 -1.66 14.70 -7.03
CA GLY A 103 -1.05 15.35 -8.19
C GLY A 103 0.07 14.56 -8.87
N PHE A 104 0.24 13.27 -8.57
CA PHE A 104 1.28 12.46 -9.20
C PHE A 104 1.01 12.28 -10.71
N ALA A 105 2.07 12.07 -11.49
CA ALA A 105 1.96 11.80 -12.93
C ALA A 105 1.32 10.43 -13.16
N SER A 106 0.04 10.41 -13.54
CA SER A 106 -0.74 9.21 -13.71
C SER A 106 -0.52 8.49 -15.04
N LYS A 107 -0.93 7.23 -15.06
CA LYS A 107 -1.06 6.44 -16.29
C LYS A 107 -2.51 6.56 -16.81
N THR A 108 -2.67 6.41 -18.13
CA THR A 108 -3.99 6.39 -18.76
C THR A 108 -4.75 5.10 -18.42
N ASP A 109 -6.07 5.10 -18.56
CA ASP A 109 -6.89 3.91 -18.35
C ASP A 109 -6.49 2.81 -19.35
N ASP A 110 -6.26 3.16 -20.64
CA ASP A 110 -5.75 2.24 -21.65
C ASP A 110 -4.44 1.56 -21.25
N TYR A 111 -3.56 2.25 -20.53
CA TYR A 111 -2.33 1.66 -20.03
C TYR A 111 -2.61 0.47 -19.11
N PHE A 112 -3.55 0.64 -18.17
CA PHE A 112 -3.92 -0.41 -17.23
C PHE A 112 -4.71 -1.54 -17.88
N TYR A 113 -5.63 -1.24 -18.80
CA TYR A 113 -6.34 -2.28 -19.56
C TYR A 113 -5.39 -3.11 -20.39
N ASN A 114 -4.47 -2.48 -21.13
CA ASN A 114 -3.42 -3.18 -21.88
C ASN A 114 -2.54 -4.03 -20.96
N PHE A 115 -2.23 -3.55 -19.76
CA PHE A 115 -1.46 -4.31 -18.78
C PHE A 115 -2.15 -5.61 -18.38
N ILE A 116 -3.46 -5.55 -18.06
CA ILE A 116 -4.26 -6.74 -17.73
C ILE A 116 -4.39 -7.67 -18.93
N GLU A 117 -4.63 -7.13 -20.13
CA GLU A 117 -4.81 -7.93 -21.34
C GLU A 117 -3.56 -8.75 -21.68
N HIS A 118 -2.38 -8.15 -21.53
CA HIS A 118 -1.12 -8.80 -21.91
C HIS A 118 -0.57 -9.75 -20.83
N TYR A 119 -0.80 -9.48 -19.56
CA TYR A 119 -0.25 -10.28 -18.46
C TYR A 119 -1.25 -11.24 -17.82
N GLY A 120 -2.54 -11.08 -18.09
CA GLY A 120 -3.62 -12.01 -17.73
C GLY A 120 -3.63 -12.32 -16.21
N ASP A 121 -3.61 -13.60 -15.89
CA ASP A 121 -3.66 -14.15 -14.51
C ASP A 121 -2.47 -13.77 -13.61
N LYS A 122 -1.41 -13.20 -14.18
CA LYS A 122 -0.29 -12.64 -13.41
C LYS A 122 -0.58 -11.27 -12.82
N VAL A 123 -1.67 -10.65 -13.24
CA VAL A 123 -2.13 -9.37 -12.69
C VAL A 123 -3.22 -9.66 -11.66
N LEU A 124 -2.98 -9.22 -10.44
CA LEU A 124 -3.92 -9.33 -9.33
C LEU A 124 -4.43 -7.94 -8.96
N VAL A 125 -5.75 -7.79 -8.83
CA VAL A 125 -6.37 -6.50 -8.53
C VAL A 125 -7.24 -6.65 -7.28
N PRO A 126 -6.65 -6.60 -6.07
CA PRO A 126 -7.42 -6.64 -4.83
C PRO A 126 -8.20 -5.34 -4.62
N LEU A 127 -9.43 -5.47 -4.15
CA LEU A 127 -10.28 -4.39 -3.67
C LEU A 127 -10.58 -4.60 -2.19
N ALA A 128 -10.16 -3.67 -1.36
CA ALA A 128 -10.61 -3.58 0.04
C ALA A 128 -11.93 -2.81 0.10
N TYR A 129 -12.91 -3.36 0.76
CA TYR A 129 -14.24 -2.79 0.88
C TYR A 129 -14.84 -3.08 2.26
N ILE A 130 -15.87 -2.32 2.63
CA ILE A 130 -16.69 -2.57 3.81
C ILE A 130 -18.15 -2.70 3.41
N ASP A 131 -18.82 -3.71 3.96
CA ASP A 131 -20.27 -3.87 3.93
C ASP A 131 -20.85 -3.17 5.16
N LEU A 132 -21.51 -2.06 4.94
CA LEU A 132 -22.07 -1.25 6.04
C LEU A 132 -23.24 -1.95 6.73
N SER A 133 -23.98 -2.82 6.06
CA SER A 133 -25.08 -3.58 6.69
C SER A 133 -24.52 -4.58 7.70
N GLU A 134 -23.47 -5.33 7.34
CA GLU A 134 -22.79 -6.24 8.26
C GLU A 134 -22.11 -5.47 9.41
N TYR A 135 -21.45 -4.35 9.09
CA TYR A 135 -20.79 -3.53 10.11
C TYR A 135 -21.78 -2.95 11.13
N ILE A 136 -22.93 -2.42 10.66
CA ILE A 136 -24.01 -1.90 11.52
C ILE A 136 -24.57 -3.01 12.41
N GLN A 137 -24.81 -4.20 11.86
CA GLN A 137 -25.27 -5.35 12.64
C GLN A 137 -24.27 -5.70 13.75
N HIS A 138 -22.99 -5.80 13.42
CA HIS A 138 -21.93 -6.09 14.40
C HIS A 138 -21.83 -5.01 15.49
N LEU A 139 -21.98 -3.73 15.15
CA LEU A 139 -22.03 -2.64 16.11
C LEU A 139 -23.23 -2.74 17.05
N GLN A 140 -24.41 -3.09 16.53
CA GLN A 140 -25.63 -3.27 17.34
C GLN A 140 -25.49 -4.43 18.32
N GLU A 141 -24.94 -5.56 17.89
CA GLU A 141 -24.66 -6.72 18.75
C GLU A 141 -23.66 -6.37 19.85
N SER A 142 -22.56 -5.67 19.49
CA SER A 142 -21.56 -5.20 20.45
C SER A 142 -22.12 -4.21 21.46
N LEU A 143 -22.96 -3.29 20.98
CA LEU A 143 -23.62 -2.30 21.82
C LEU A 143 -24.55 -2.96 22.84
N ASN A 144 -25.40 -3.89 22.40
CA ASN A 144 -26.32 -4.64 23.27
C ASN A 144 -25.55 -5.44 24.34
N ASP A 145 -24.45 -6.10 23.99
CA ASP A 145 -23.59 -6.81 24.96
C ASP A 145 -23.02 -5.86 26.03
N LYS A 146 -22.49 -4.72 25.59
CA LYS A 146 -21.92 -3.73 26.51
C LYS A 146 -22.98 -3.10 27.45
N GLU A 147 -24.16 -2.78 26.92
CA GLU A 147 -25.27 -2.26 27.71
C GLU A 147 -25.74 -3.27 28.76
N ASN A 148 -25.96 -4.53 28.37
CA ASN A 148 -26.34 -5.61 29.30
C ASN A 148 -25.29 -5.77 30.41
N ARG A 149 -23.99 -5.84 30.05
CA ARG A 149 -22.88 -5.97 31.04
C ARG A 149 -22.80 -4.77 31.97
N ARG A 150 -23.04 -3.55 31.48
CA ARG A 150 -23.11 -2.34 32.33
C ARG A 150 -24.27 -2.44 33.28
N ASP A 151 -25.46 -2.80 32.81
CA ASP A 151 -26.70 -2.87 33.62
C ASP A 151 -26.61 -3.97 34.69
N ASP A 152 -26.06 -5.12 34.37
CA ASP A 152 -25.75 -6.19 35.34
C ASP A 152 -24.79 -5.70 36.44
N MET A 153 -23.80 -4.87 36.09
CA MET A 153 -22.91 -4.28 37.09
C MET A 153 -23.60 -3.21 37.92
N MET A 154 -24.48 -2.43 37.28
CA MET A 154 -25.26 -1.37 37.95
C MET A 154 -26.27 -1.93 38.93
N ALA A 155 -26.86 -3.09 38.68
CA ALA A 155 -27.85 -3.75 39.54
C ALA A 155 -27.27 -4.27 40.86
N LYS A 156 -25.97 -4.39 41.04
CA LYS A 156 -25.33 -4.84 42.29
C LYS A 156 -25.43 -3.79 43.37
N GLU A 157 -25.90 -4.16 44.57
CA GLU A 157 -26.10 -3.21 45.71
C GLU A 157 -24.79 -2.60 46.19
N ASN A 158 -23.74 -3.40 46.38
CA ASN A 158 -22.43 -2.94 46.84
C ASN A 158 -21.39 -2.98 45.71
N LYS A 159 -21.10 -1.82 45.11
CA LYS A 159 -20.13 -1.70 44.04
C LYS A 159 -18.75 -1.33 44.60
N THR A 160 -17.75 -2.10 44.24
CA THR A 160 -16.35 -1.75 44.51
C THR A 160 -15.87 -0.62 43.59
N ASP A 161 -14.83 0.12 43.98
CA ASP A 161 -14.20 1.15 43.13
C ASP A 161 -13.76 0.62 41.75
N LYS A 162 -13.31 -0.65 41.70
CA LYS A 162 -12.96 -1.32 40.46
C LYS A 162 -14.16 -1.50 39.53
N GLN A 163 -15.32 -1.85 40.11
CA GLN A 163 -16.57 -1.99 39.33
C GLN A 163 -17.08 -0.64 38.85
N LEU A 164 -17.02 0.40 39.67
CA LEU A 164 -17.38 1.77 39.25
C LEU A 164 -16.51 2.26 38.10
N LYS A 165 -15.18 2.03 38.14
CA LYS A 165 -14.27 2.35 37.04
C LYS A 165 -14.63 1.58 35.79
N LYS A 166 -14.99 0.29 35.89
CA LYS A 166 -15.38 -0.54 34.73
C LYS A 166 -16.69 -0.09 34.10
N ILE A 167 -17.67 0.33 34.92
CA ILE A 167 -18.93 0.92 34.45
C ILE A 167 -18.64 2.19 33.65
N ALA A 168 -17.83 3.10 34.19
CA ALA A 168 -17.46 4.35 33.49
C ALA A 168 -16.68 4.10 32.17
N GLU A 169 -15.91 3.02 32.11
CA GLU A 169 -15.25 2.59 30.88
C GLU A 169 -16.26 2.05 29.86
N LEU A 170 -17.23 1.22 30.29
CA LEU A 170 -18.31 0.72 29.44
C LEU A 170 -19.18 1.85 28.90
N ASP A 171 -19.55 2.84 29.74
CA ASP A 171 -20.32 4.01 29.29
C ASP A 171 -19.61 4.75 28.13
N LYS A 172 -18.30 4.98 28.27
CA LYS A 172 -17.51 5.59 27.18
C LYS A 172 -17.48 4.76 25.89
N GLN A 173 -17.40 3.43 26.02
CA GLN A 173 -17.43 2.52 24.87
C GLN A 173 -18.81 2.49 24.22
N ILE A 174 -19.89 2.49 25.00
CA ILE A 174 -21.27 2.59 24.55
C ILE A 174 -21.51 3.89 23.78
N ASP A 175 -21.06 5.02 24.32
CA ASP A 175 -21.19 6.32 23.64
C ASP A 175 -20.40 6.38 22.34
N HIS A 176 -19.23 5.74 22.29
CA HIS A 176 -18.45 5.61 21.06
C HIS A 176 -19.19 4.76 20.02
N ASP A 177 -19.65 3.55 20.40
CA ASP A 177 -20.35 2.66 19.49
C ASP A 177 -21.65 3.28 18.96
N LYS A 178 -22.38 4.04 19.76
CA LYS A 178 -23.57 4.79 19.31
C LYS A 178 -23.24 5.83 18.25
N LYS A 179 -22.11 6.54 18.39
CA LYS A 179 -21.65 7.50 17.38
C LYS A 179 -21.23 6.81 16.09
N GLU A 180 -20.47 5.72 16.19
CA GLU A 180 -20.05 4.91 15.02
C GLU A 180 -21.29 4.34 14.30
N LEU A 181 -22.30 3.85 15.05
CA LEU A 181 -23.55 3.33 14.50
C LEU A 181 -24.31 4.39 13.72
N LEU A 182 -24.40 5.61 14.27
CA LEU A 182 -25.05 6.73 13.59
C LEU A 182 -24.32 7.08 12.28
N GLN A 183 -23.00 7.24 12.34
CA GLN A 183 -22.18 7.56 11.18
C GLN A 183 -22.25 6.48 10.08
N ALA A 184 -22.16 5.20 10.47
CA ALA A 184 -22.28 4.09 9.52
C ALA A 184 -23.67 4.05 8.86
N SER A 185 -24.74 4.36 9.63
CA SER A 185 -26.10 4.42 9.11
C SER A 185 -26.31 5.58 8.14
N GLU A 186 -25.72 6.74 8.42
CA GLU A 186 -25.75 7.91 7.53
C GLU A 186 -24.98 7.60 6.22
N LEU A 187 -23.76 7.05 6.32
CA LEU A 187 -22.99 6.66 5.15
C LEU A 187 -23.72 5.63 4.29
N ARG A 188 -24.40 4.65 4.89
CA ARG A 188 -25.19 3.68 4.14
C ARG A 188 -26.34 4.34 3.37
N GLN A 189 -26.96 5.38 3.92
CA GLN A 189 -28.04 6.11 3.25
C GLN A 189 -27.53 7.01 2.12
N THR A 190 -26.37 7.64 2.27
CA THR A 190 -25.82 8.62 1.33
C THR A 190 -24.95 7.98 0.25
N ASP A 191 -24.15 6.98 0.60
CA ASP A 191 -23.07 6.43 -0.23
C ASP A 191 -23.33 4.98 -0.66
N GLY A 192 -24.37 4.34 -0.11
CA GLY A 192 -24.73 2.96 -0.41
C GLY A 192 -24.23 1.95 0.61
N GLU A 193 -24.54 0.68 0.34
CA GLU A 193 -24.27 -0.41 1.27
C GLU A 193 -22.79 -0.84 1.27
N ILE A 194 -22.15 -0.81 0.10
CA ILE A 194 -20.76 -1.22 -0.09
C ILE A 194 -19.89 0.01 -0.34
N LEU A 195 -18.90 0.25 0.52
CA LEU A 195 -17.92 1.29 0.31
C LEU A 195 -16.59 0.70 -0.15
N ASN A 196 -16.12 1.12 -1.31
CA ASN A 196 -14.81 0.78 -1.84
C ASN A 196 -13.76 1.66 -1.18
N LEU A 197 -12.76 1.05 -0.52
CA LEU A 197 -11.82 1.76 0.36
C LEU A 197 -10.46 1.95 -0.27
N ALA A 198 -9.93 0.90 -0.90
CA ALA A 198 -8.62 0.90 -1.54
C ALA A 198 -8.54 -0.24 -2.56
N SER A 199 -7.83 0.00 -3.63
CA SER A 199 -7.53 -1.03 -4.63
C SER A 199 -6.12 -0.83 -5.18
N GLY A 200 -5.56 -1.87 -5.80
CA GLY A 200 -4.23 -1.80 -6.39
C GLY A 200 -4.05 -2.82 -7.49
N VAL A 201 -3.15 -2.49 -8.42
CA VAL A 201 -2.66 -3.42 -9.43
C VAL A 201 -1.36 -4.03 -8.93
N TYR A 202 -1.36 -5.35 -8.83
CA TYR A 202 -0.21 -6.15 -8.44
C TYR A 202 0.23 -7.02 -9.60
N PHE A 203 1.51 -7.29 -9.66
CA PHE A 203 2.08 -8.19 -10.64
C PHE A 203 2.82 -9.33 -9.94
N ALA A 204 2.37 -10.57 -10.21
CA ALA A 204 2.99 -11.77 -9.67
C ALA A 204 3.96 -12.36 -10.71
N ASN A 205 5.22 -12.55 -10.34
CA ASN A 205 6.22 -13.26 -11.14
C ASN A 205 6.66 -14.54 -10.42
N ALA A 206 7.72 -15.20 -10.89
CA ALA A 206 8.19 -16.45 -10.29
C ALA A 206 8.78 -16.29 -8.87
N TYR A 207 9.06 -15.07 -8.42
CA TYR A 207 9.82 -14.80 -7.19
C TYR A 207 9.05 -13.94 -6.18
N GLU A 208 8.24 -13.01 -6.66
CA GLU A 208 7.60 -12.01 -5.80
C GLU A 208 6.25 -11.57 -6.33
N VAL A 209 5.45 -11.03 -5.42
CA VAL A 209 4.26 -10.24 -5.73
C VAL A 209 4.63 -8.77 -5.57
N ASN A 210 4.45 -8.00 -6.63
CA ASN A 210 4.87 -6.60 -6.72
C ASN A 210 3.64 -5.69 -6.74
N TYR A 211 3.55 -4.75 -5.78
CA TYR A 211 2.55 -3.70 -5.75
C TYR A 211 2.92 -2.60 -6.74
N PHE A 212 2.35 -2.64 -7.92
CA PHE A 212 2.72 -1.76 -9.02
C PHE A 212 2.10 -0.35 -8.89
N SER A 213 0.82 -0.27 -8.58
CA SER A 213 0.09 0.98 -8.45
C SER A 213 -1.16 0.79 -7.61
N GLY A 214 -1.71 1.87 -7.05
CA GLY A 214 -2.95 1.78 -6.28
C GLY A 214 -3.58 3.11 -5.96
N GLY A 215 -4.82 3.02 -5.51
CA GLY A 215 -5.61 4.15 -5.08
C GLY A 215 -6.41 3.84 -3.83
N SER A 216 -6.83 4.90 -3.15
CA SER A 216 -7.65 4.78 -1.93
C SER A 216 -8.54 5.99 -1.77
N SER A 217 -9.74 5.76 -1.25
CA SER A 217 -10.65 6.85 -0.90
C SER A 217 -10.18 7.57 0.35
N GLU A 218 -10.08 8.90 0.27
CA GLU A 218 -9.82 9.74 1.42
C GLU A 218 -11.06 9.85 2.32
N LYS A 219 -12.24 9.90 1.71
CA LYS A 219 -13.53 9.98 2.40
C LYS A 219 -13.73 8.85 3.42
N TYR A 220 -13.24 7.65 3.10
CA TYR A 220 -13.42 6.45 3.93
C TYR A 220 -12.13 6.00 4.62
N ASN A 221 -11.15 6.89 4.77
CA ASN A 221 -9.83 6.58 5.32
C ASN A 221 -9.86 6.03 6.75
N GLN A 222 -10.90 6.35 7.56
CA GLN A 222 -11.08 5.80 8.89
C GLN A 222 -11.16 4.27 8.93
N TYR A 223 -11.62 3.62 7.88
CA TYR A 223 -11.74 2.15 7.78
C TYR A 223 -10.44 1.44 7.45
N MET A 224 -9.34 2.17 7.21
CA MET A 224 -8.00 1.60 7.03
C MET A 224 -7.86 0.66 5.82
N GLY A 225 -8.59 0.92 4.73
CA GLY A 225 -8.60 0.09 3.51
C GLY A 225 -7.22 -0.28 2.96
N PRO A 226 -6.26 0.64 2.77
CA PRO A 226 -4.92 0.32 2.30
C PRO A 226 -4.18 -0.69 3.18
N TYR A 227 -4.37 -0.63 4.50
CA TYR A 227 -3.74 -1.57 5.43
C TYR A 227 -4.35 -2.97 5.35
N ALA A 228 -5.68 -3.06 5.16
CA ALA A 228 -6.36 -4.34 4.91
C ALA A 228 -5.87 -4.96 3.61
N MET A 229 -5.82 -4.18 2.52
CA MET A 229 -5.38 -4.63 1.21
C MET A 229 -3.95 -5.17 1.24
N HIS A 230 -2.99 -4.40 1.77
CA HIS A 230 -1.61 -4.85 1.85
C HIS A 230 -1.44 -6.07 2.76
N TRP A 231 -2.16 -6.12 3.89
CA TRP A 231 -2.10 -7.29 4.78
C TRP A 231 -2.69 -8.54 4.12
N HIS A 232 -3.78 -8.40 3.36
CA HIS A 232 -4.35 -9.48 2.56
C HIS A 232 -3.35 -9.99 1.52
N MET A 233 -2.71 -9.10 0.76
CA MET A 233 -1.74 -9.47 -0.26
C MET A 233 -0.46 -10.09 0.30
N ILE A 234 -0.03 -9.67 1.48
CA ILE A 234 1.07 -10.33 2.20
C ILE A 234 0.68 -11.77 2.59
N ASN A 235 -0.54 -11.99 3.11
CA ASN A 235 -1.02 -13.34 3.38
C ASN A 235 -1.16 -14.17 2.08
N TYR A 236 -1.66 -13.57 1.00
CA TYR A 236 -1.68 -14.20 -0.31
C TYR A 236 -0.29 -14.71 -0.74
N CYS A 237 0.78 -13.95 -0.46
CA CYS A 237 2.14 -14.42 -0.73
C CYS A 237 2.47 -15.69 0.06
N PHE A 238 2.16 -15.76 1.35
CA PHE A 238 2.37 -16.96 2.16
C PHE A 238 1.57 -18.15 1.67
N ASP A 239 0.30 -17.93 1.33
CA ASP A 239 -0.63 -19.00 0.88
C ASP A 239 -0.24 -19.58 -0.49
N ASN A 240 0.48 -18.81 -1.31
CA ASN A 240 0.90 -19.18 -2.66
C ASN A 240 2.42 -19.43 -2.79
N GLY A 241 3.16 -19.46 -1.69
CA GLY A 241 4.58 -19.83 -1.66
C GLY A 241 5.52 -18.79 -2.25
N TYR A 242 5.17 -17.51 -2.19
CA TYR A 242 6.08 -16.43 -2.55
C TYR A 242 6.94 -16.04 -1.35
N ASP A 243 8.25 -15.95 -1.58
CA ASP A 243 9.22 -15.57 -0.56
C ASP A 243 9.40 -14.06 -0.40
N ARG A 244 8.78 -13.27 -1.29
CA ARG A 244 8.94 -11.81 -1.33
C ARG A 244 7.64 -11.09 -1.62
N TYR A 245 7.42 -10.00 -0.89
CA TYR A 245 6.40 -9.01 -1.20
C TYR A 245 7.05 -7.66 -1.45
N ASN A 246 6.91 -7.13 -2.65
CA ASN A 246 7.56 -5.91 -3.08
C ASN A 246 6.55 -4.75 -3.10
N PHE A 247 6.74 -3.78 -2.22
CA PHE A 247 5.95 -2.53 -2.20
C PHE A 247 6.29 -1.59 -3.35
N TYR A 248 7.24 -1.97 -4.21
CA TYR A 248 7.72 -1.19 -5.34
C TYR A 248 8.37 0.15 -4.94
N GLY A 249 8.31 1.14 -5.83
CA GLY A 249 9.10 2.34 -5.89
C GLY A 249 9.16 3.19 -4.63
N LEU A 250 10.37 3.70 -4.39
CA LEU A 250 10.69 4.78 -3.48
C LEU A 250 11.52 5.82 -4.24
N SER A 251 11.42 7.09 -3.85
CA SER A 251 12.15 8.18 -4.53
C SER A 251 13.67 8.10 -4.33
N GLY A 252 14.13 7.49 -3.23
CA GLY A 252 15.55 7.52 -2.84
C GLY A 252 15.96 8.78 -2.06
N ASP A 253 15.07 9.77 -1.95
CA ASP A 253 15.13 10.84 -0.95
C ASP A 253 14.26 10.45 0.26
N PHE A 254 14.91 10.17 1.37
CA PHE A 254 14.27 9.70 2.60
C PHE A 254 14.16 10.81 3.66
N THR A 255 14.43 12.05 3.29
CA THR A 255 14.32 13.20 4.18
C THR A 255 12.86 13.61 4.40
N GLU A 256 12.56 14.19 5.56
CA GLU A 256 11.21 14.64 5.93
C GLU A 256 10.67 15.74 5.00
N ASN A 257 11.54 16.41 4.25
CA ASN A 257 11.18 17.47 3.29
C ASN A 257 10.84 16.91 1.90
N SER A 258 11.06 15.61 1.64
CA SER A 258 10.72 14.98 0.37
C SER A 258 9.19 14.92 0.20
N GLU A 259 8.69 15.23 -1.00
CA GLU A 259 7.27 15.08 -1.35
C GLU A 259 6.79 13.63 -1.14
N ASP A 260 7.67 12.65 -1.35
CA ASP A 260 7.37 11.23 -1.21
C ASP A 260 7.66 10.65 0.19
N TYR A 261 8.02 11.49 1.17
CA TYR A 261 8.31 11.01 2.52
C TYR A 261 7.16 10.23 3.14
N GLY A 262 5.92 10.61 2.83
CA GLY A 262 4.72 9.88 3.25
C GLY A 262 4.69 8.42 2.78
N VAL A 263 5.10 8.18 1.52
CA VAL A 263 5.19 6.84 0.90
C VAL A 263 6.26 6.01 1.60
N TYR A 264 7.45 6.59 1.80
CA TYR A 264 8.53 5.94 2.54
C TYR A 264 8.09 5.58 3.96
N ARG A 265 7.54 6.54 4.72
CA ARG A 265 7.06 6.33 6.08
C ARG A 265 5.99 5.24 6.16
N PHE A 266 5.10 5.17 5.17
CA PHE A 266 4.11 4.09 5.06
C PHE A 266 4.80 2.73 4.93
N LYS A 267 5.69 2.56 3.95
CA LYS A 267 6.38 1.28 3.68
C LYS A 267 7.34 0.88 4.80
N ARG A 268 8.10 1.85 5.35
CA ARG A 268 9.00 1.66 6.49
C ARG A 268 8.33 1.00 7.68
N GLY A 269 7.07 1.36 7.96
CA GLY A 269 6.32 0.82 9.09
C GLY A 269 6.03 -0.68 8.98
N PHE A 270 6.06 -1.26 7.78
CA PHE A 270 5.99 -2.70 7.55
C PHE A 270 7.34 -3.41 7.72
N ASN A 271 8.39 -2.70 8.11
CA ASN A 271 9.75 -3.24 8.27
C ASN A 271 10.37 -3.72 6.95
N VAL A 272 10.16 -2.97 5.87
CA VAL A 272 10.75 -3.29 4.56
C VAL A 272 12.28 -3.18 4.58
N LYS A 273 12.95 -4.03 3.82
CA LYS A 273 14.32 -3.78 3.36
C LYS A 273 14.27 -2.82 2.16
N ILE A 274 15.20 -1.89 2.10
CA ILE A 274 15.32 -0.97 0.97
C ILE A 274 16.37 -1.51 0.01
N GLU A 275 15.95 -1.84 -1.20
CA GLU A 275 16.83 -2.31 -2.27
C GLU A 275 17.18 -1.13 -3.19
N GLU A 276 18.46 -0.78 -3.22
CA GLU A 276 19.02 0.20 -4.14
C GLU A 276 19.58 -0.53 -5.36
N LEU A 277 18.90 -0.45 -6.50
CA LEU A 277 19.35 -1.03 -7.76
C LEU A 277 20.54 -0.26 -8.31
N ILE A 278 21.32 -0.92 -9.16
CA ILE A 278 22.55 -0.34 -9.71
C ILE A 278 22.29 0.78 -10.74
N GLY A 279 21.05 1.01 -11.13
CA GLY A 279 20.66 1.98 -12.15
C GLY A 279 20.70 1.41 -13.57
N ASP A 280 20.38 2.28 -14.52
CA ASP A 280 20.24 1.91 -15.91
C ASP A 280 21.55 2.01 -16.68
N PHE A 281 21.72 1.11 -17.65
CA PHE A 281 22.84 1.08 -18.57
C PHE A 281 22.33 1.17 -20.01
N TYR A 282 22.99 1.93 -20.84
CA TYR A 282 22.69 2.02 -22.25
C TYR A 282 23.95 1.84 -23.10
N LYS A 283 23.77 1.26 -24.29
CA LYS A 283 24.83 1.09 -25.26
C LYS A 283 24.33 1.48 -26.64
N PRO A 284 24.75 2.64 -27.17
CA PRO A 284 24.36 3.03 -28.52
C PRO A 284 24.92 2.06 -29.57
N ILE A 285 24.07 1.33 -30.27
CA ILE A 285 24.47 0.43 -31.35
C ILE A 285 24.98 1.24 -32.54
N ASN A 286 24.35 2.37 -32.85
CA ASN A 286 24.80 3.33 -33.86
C ASN A 286 24.92 4.71 -33.23
N LYS A 287 26.15 5.11 -32.96
CA LYS A 287 26.46 6.38 -32.24
C LYS A 287 25.95 7.63 -32.97
N VAL A 288 25.98 7.63 -34.30
CA VAL A 288 25.53 8.78 -35.12
C VAL A 288 24.02 8.91 -35.06
N LYS A 289 23.27 7.80 -35.27
CA LYS A 289 21.80 7.82 -35.18
C LYS A 289 21.33 8.15 -33.76
N TYR A 290 22.00 7.63 -32.74
CA TYR A 290 21.70 7.94 -31.33
C TYR A 290 21.92 9.43 -31.00
N TRP A 291 23.02 10.01 -31.47
CA TRP A 291 23.28 11.44 -31.31
C TRP A 291 22.23 12.30 -32.02
N LEU A 292 21.86 11.98 -33.25
CA LEU A 292 20.81 12.67 -33.98
C LEU A 292 19.47 12.60 -33.27
N PHE A 293 19.07 11.39 -32.82
CA PHE A 293 17.83 11.19 -32.07
C PHE A 293 17.79 12.04 -30.81
N ASN A 294 18.81 11.97 -29.97
CA ASN A 294 18.87 12.75 -28.73
C ASN A 294 18.87 14.27 -28.98
N THR A 295 19.50 14.72 -30.08
CA THR A 295 19.52 16.15 -30.45
C THR A 295 18.12 16.61 -30.83
N LEU A 296 17.42 15.82 -31.68
CA LEU A 296 16.06 16.12 -32.10
C LEU A 296 15.08 16.09 -30.92
N ASP A 297 15.23 15.12 -30.02
CA ASP A 297 14.37 15.02 -28.83
C ASP A 297 14.56 16.20 -27.90
N ARG A 298 15.79 16.65 -27.67
CA ARG A 298 16.08 17.87 -26.90
C ARG A 298 15.45 19.12 -27.52
N ILE A 299 15.49 19.24 -28.84
CA ILE A 299 14.87 20.37 -29.57
C ILE A 299 13.35 20.30 -29.39
N ARG A 300 12.75 19.11 -29.62
CA ARG A 300 11.32 18.90 -29.44
C ARG A 300 10.83 19.26 -28.03
N ASN A 301 11.58 18.86 -27.02
CA ASN A 301 11.21 19.11 -25.61
C ASN A 301 11.38 20.60 -25.21
N LYS A 302 12.31 21.33 -25.89
CA LYS A 302 12.42 22.79 -25.71
C LYS A 302 11.28 23.56 -26.39
N LEU A 303 10.72 23.02 -27.47
CA LEU A 303 9.59 23.65 -28.17
C LEU A 303 8.23 23.38 -27.54
N LYS A 304 8.16 22.41 -26.60
CA LYS A 304 6.94 22.09 -25.83
C LYS A 304 6.82 22.83 -24.51
N LYS A 305 7.87 23.52 -24.08
CA LYS A 305 7.87 24.43 -22.93
C LYS A 305 7.67 25.86 -23.41
#